data_4d609fe158a688185c69c2b5dbba47e5
#
_entry.id   4d609fe158a688185c69c2b5dbba47e5
#
_cell.length_a   1.000
_cell.length_b   1.000
_cell.length_c   1.000
_cell.angle_alpha   90.00
_cell.angle_beta   90.00
_cell.angle_gamma   90.00
#
_symmetry.space_group_name_H-M   'P 1'
#
loop_
_entity.id
_entity.type
_entity.pdbx_description
1 polymer ?
#
loop_
_entity_poly.entity_id
_entity_poly.type
_entity_poly.pdbx_seq_one_letter_code
_entity_poly.pdbx_strand_id
1 'polypeptide(L)'
;MENITSLNSPHIERVKALLGSRGKKNRELENAFIVEGVQAVREALNPKLVEGLAVKRIYVTEFGLSKLTANVDAAVLQHHEVIKVSDQVMNAMADSQSPQGIIALCSTKTLKLQDLWQSKPKKIAFFWQIQDPGNAGTVIRSADAAGFDAVVFSNESVDVFNPKTVRATVGSLWHIPVVSDVDISEFIAGAMVNGVSLFALTGTGKESFDSTFVAKTSATPSAWIFGNEARGLPDLPGEITTVAIPMKGFAESLNVASAAAIVLHSVGQSL
;
A
#
# COMPACT_ATOMS: atom_id res chain seq x y z
N MET A 1 13.73 -28.12 10.07
CA MET A 1 12.98 -26.89 10.35
C MET A 1 13.29 -26.50 11.78
N GLU A 2 13.81 -25.29 12.00
CA GLU A 2 14.09 -24.76 13.33
C GLU A 2 12.79 -24.62 14.12
N ASN A 3 12.85 -24.79 15.46
CA ASN A 3 11.69 -24.68 16.35
C ASN A 3 12.00 -23.76 17.54
N ILE A 4 11.30 -22.63 17.65
CA ILE A 4 11.50 -21.64 18.71
C ILE A 4 10.34 -21.70 19.71
N THR A 5 10.67 -22.05 20.95
CA THR A 5 9.71 -22.12 22.06
C THR A 5 10.03 -21.12 23.18
N SER A 6 11.25 -20.57 23.19
CA SER A 6 11.70 -19.60 24.21
C SER A 6 11.23 -18.20 23.90
N LEU A 7 10.67 -17.50 24.89
CA LEU A 7 10.30 -16.09 24.79
C LEU A 7 11.52 -15.13 24.78
N ASN A 8 12.71 -15.62 25.10
CA ASN A 8 13.96 -14.84 25.07
C ASN A 8 14.72 -15.00 23.74
N SER A 9 14.01 -15.30 22.65
CA SER A 9 14.63 -15.46 21.33
C SER A 9 14.94 -14.12 20.65
N PRO A 10 16.14 -13.98 20.05
CA PRO A 10 16.47 -12.79 19.23
C PRO A 10 15.51 -12.54 18.08
N HIS A 11 14.83 -13.58 17.60
CA HIS A 11 13.78 -13.47 16.58
C HIS A 11 12.60 -12.64 17.06
N ILE A 12 12.17 -12.81 18.33
CA ILE A 12 11.09 -12.03 18.93
C ILE A 12 11.50 -10.57 19.05
N GLU A 13 12.71 -10.31 19.56
CA GLU A 13 13.21 -8.95 19.70
C GLU A 13 13.25 -8.21 18.37
N ARG A 14 13.74 -8.87 17.31
CA ARG A 14 13.80 -8.33 15.96
C ARG A 14 12.42 -8.00 15.42
N VAL A 15 11.46 -8.93 15.50
CA VAL A 15 10.09 -8.70 15.03
C VAL A 15 9.44 -7.55 15.79
N LYS A 16 9.55 -7.53 17.12
CA LYS A 16 9.05 -6.43 17.96
C LYS A 16 9.70 -5.08 17.64
N ALA A 17 10.99 -5.06 17.33
CA ALA A 17 11.69 -3.83 16.95
C ALA A 17 11.12 -3.23 15.64
N LEU A 18 10.74 -4.08 14.68
CA LEU A 18 10.13 -3.64 13.41
C LEU A 18 8.67 -3.20 13.57
N LEU A 19 7.95 -3.74 14.56
CA LEU A 19 6.55 -3.43 14.84
C LEU A 19 6.35 -2.24 15.77
N GLY A 20 7.27 -2.00 16.69
CA GLY A 20 7.13 -1.07 17.82
C GLY A 20 7.15 0.41 17.46
N SER A 21 7.18 1.26 18.48
CA SER A 21 7.12 2.72 18.36
C SER A 21 8.25 3.35 17.52
N ARG A 22 9.43 2.73 17.49
CA ARG A 22 10.56 3.09 16.61
C ARG A 22 10.60 2.27 15.33
N GLY A 23 9.51 1.59 15.00
CA GLY A 23 9.45 0.63 13.91
C GLY A 23 9.85 1.21 12.55
N LYS A 24 9.42 2.43 12.20
CA LYS A 24 9.82 3.09 10.94
C LYS A 24 11.34 3.14 10.80
N LYS A 25 12.05 3.68 11.79
CA LYS A 25 13.52 3.77 11.79
C LYS A 25 14.19 2.40 11.67
N ASN A 26 13.66 1.40 12.38
CA ASN A 26 14.22 0.05 12.33
C ASN A 26 13.95 -0.61 10.96
N ARG A 27 12.77 -0.41 10.36
CA ARG A 27 12.46 -0.91 9.01
C ARG A 27 13.38 -0.30 7.95
N GLU A 28 13.65 1.00 8.05
CA GLU A 28 14.57 1.69 7.17
C GLU A 28 16.01 1.17 7.32
N LEU A 29 16.50 1.00 8.57
CA LEU A 29 17.85 0.50 8.84
C LEU A 29 18.06 -0.95 8.38
N GLU A 30 17.06 -1.81 8.59
CA GLU A 30 17.15 -3.24 8.24
C GLU A 30 16.70 -3.54 6.81
N ASN A 31 16.11 -2.57 6.10
CA ASN A 31 15.42 -2.78 4.84
C ASN A 31 14.48 -3.99 4.94
N ALA A 32 13.63 -3.98 5.97
CA ALA A 32 12.75 -5.09 6.29
C ALA A 32 11.46 -4.64 6.98
N PHE A 33 10.38 -5.37 6.76
CA PHE A 33 9.10 -5.14 7.42
C PHE A 33 8.41 -6.47 7.74
N ILE A 34 7.37 -6.40 8.55
CA ILE A 34 6.61 -7.56 9.01
C ILE A 34 5.26 -7.63 8.30
N VAL A 35 4.93 -8.82 7.89
CA VAL A 35 3.66 -9.19 7.28
C VAL A 35 2.97 -10.23 8.15
N GLU A 36 1.72 -10.00 8.49
CA GLU A 36 0.95 -10.87 9.38
C GLU A 36 -0.32 -11.38 8.67
N GLY A 37 -0.59 -12.67 8.83
CA GLY A 37 -1.79 -13.34 8.33
C GLY A 37 -1.58 -14.13 7.04
N VAL A 38 -2.43 -15.17 6.87
CA VAL A 38 -2.31 -16.18 5.80
C VAL A 38 -2.37 -15.55 4.41
N GLN A 39 -3.35 -14.67 4.18
CA GLN A 39 -3.55 -14.10 2.86
C GLN A 39 -2.40 -13.18 2.44
N ALA A 40 -1.99 -12.27 3.32
CA ALA A 40 -0.89 -11.35 3.00
C ALA A 40 0.44 -12.10 2.77
N VAL A 41 0.72 -13.13 3.57
CA VAL A 41 1.92 -13.96 3.37
C VAL A 41 1.82 -14.80 2.09
N ARG A 42 0.64 -15.30 1.73
CA ARG A 42 0.43 -15.98 0.45
C ARG A 42 0.72 -15.07 -0.75
N GLU A 43 0.21 -13.83 -0.73
CA GLU A 43 0.52 -12.88 -1.79
C GLU A 43 2.01 -12.52 -1.83
N ALA A 44 2.66 -12.38 -0.67
CA ALA A 44 4.11 -12.16 -0.58
C ALA A 44 4.96 -13.30 -1.18
N LEU A 45 4.42 -14.51 -1.23
CA LEU A 45 5.06 -15.69 -1.81
C LEU A 45 4.75 -15.90 -3.30
N ASN A 46 3.93 -15.04 -3.90
CA ASN A 46 3.54 -15.19 -5.31
C ASN A 46 4.64 -14.65 -6.24
N PRO A 47 5.17 -15.46 -7.19
CA PRO A 47 6.28 -15.07 -8.06
C PRO A 47 5.94 -13.99 -9.10
N LYS A 48 4.66 -13.59 -9.24
CA LYS A 48 4.20 -12.54 -10.18
C LYS A 48 4.19 -11.15 -9.57
N LEU A 49 4.82 -10.96 -8.44
CA LEU A 49 4.66 -9.75 -7.61
C LEU A 49 5.63 -8.64 -7.95
N VAL A 50 5.38 -7.48 -7.36
CA VAL A 50 6.25 -6.31 -7.43
C VAL A 50 7.66 -6.68 -7.00
N GLU A 51 8.63 -6.46 -7.86
CA GLU A 51 10.03 -6.79 -7.58
C GLU A 51 10.55 -6.07 -6.34
N GLY A 52 11.29 -6.81 -5.51
CA GLY A 52 12.01 -6.27 -4.36
C GLY A 52 11.31 -6.37 -3.01
N LEU A 53 10.03 -6.77 -2.96
CA LEU A 53 9.33 -7.10 -1.70
C LEU A 53 9.42 -8.62 -1.43
N ALA A 54 10.63 -9.14 -1.27
CA ALA A 54 10.87 -10.57 -1.14
C ALA A 54 10.70 -11.07 0.31
N VAL A 55 10.12 -12.25 0.47
CA VAL A 55 10.06 -12.95 1.76
C VAL A 55 11.46 -13.41 2.14
N LYS A 56 11.97 -12.97 3.31
CA LYS A 56 13.26 -13.37 3.88
C LYS A 56 13.11 -14.56 4.82
N ARG A 57 12.00 -14.64 5.57
CA ARG A 57 11.75 -15.66 6.59
C ARG A 57 10.28 -15.74 6.94
N ILE A 58 9.79 -16.92 7.27
CA ILE A 58 8.41 -17.17 7.67
C ILE A 58 8.42 -17.83 9.05
N TYR A 59 7.66 -17.28 10.00
CA TYR A 59 7.39 -17.87 11.30
C TYR A 59 5.98 -18.46 11.32
N VAL A 60 5.85 -19.71 11.72
CA VAL A 60 4.56 -20.40 11.71
C VAL A 60 4.35 -21.22 12.99
N THR A 61 3.11 -21.21 13.50
CA THR A 61 2.65 -22.24 14.44
C THR A 61 2.24 -23.49 13.66
N GLU A 62 1.95 -24.60 14.34
CA GLU A 62 1.42 -25.82 13.69
C GLU A 62 0.14 -25.52 12.91
N PHE A 63 -0.77 -24.75 13.52
CA PHE A 63 -2.01 -24.31 12.87
C PHE A 63 -1.75 -23.38 11.68
N GLY A 64 -0.84 -22.41 11.82
CA GLY A 64 -0.46 -21.51 10.75
C GLY A 64 0.17 -22.26 9.57
N LEU A 65 1.03 -23.23 9.85
CA LEU A 65 1.66 -24.07 8.83
C LEU A 65 0.62 -24.85 8.04
N SER A 66 -0.36 -25.47 8.70
CA SER A 66 -1.42 -26.23 8.02
C SER A 66 -2.26 -25.33 7.09
N LYS A 67 -2.55 -24.09 7.50
CA LYS A 67 -3.21 -23.11 6.64
C LYS A 67 -2.33 -22.65 5.47
N LEU A 68 -1.06 -22.43 5.71
CA LEU A 68 -0.13 -21.99 4.66
C LEU A 68 0.02 -23.07 3.58
N THR A 69 0.25 -24.32 3.97
CA THR A 69 0.39 -25.45 3.05
C THR A 69 -0.88 -25.79 2.28
N ALA A 70 -2.05 -25.45 2.81
CA ALA A 70 -3.33 -25.58 2.10
C ALA A 70 -3.53 -24.54 1.00
N ASN A 71 -2.76 -23.43 1.03
CA ASN A 71 -2.96 -22.25 0.15
C ASN A 71 -1.75 -21.90 -0.71
N VAL A 72 -0.59 -22.52 -0.45
CA VAL A 72 0.68 -22.24 -1.14
C VAL A 72 1.32 -23.57 -1.54
N ASP A 73 1.79 -23.65 -2.78
CA ASP A 73 2.48 -24.84 -3.29
C ASP A 73 3.70 -25.16 -2.43
N ALA A 74 3.88 -26.44 -2.10
CA ALA A 74 5.05 -26.93 -1.33
C ALA A 74 6.38 -26.58 -2.02
N ALA A 75 6.42 -26.56 -3.34
CA ALA A 75 7.61 -26.19 -4.10
C ALA A 75 8.01 -24.72 -3.83
N VAL A 76 7.07 -23.80 -3.68
CA VAL A 76 7.34 -22.41 -3.32
C VAL A 76 7.92 -22.31 -1.92
N LEU A 77 7.35 -23.04 -0.96
CA LEU A 77 7.79 -23.00 0.44
C LEU A 77 9.22 -23.57 0.64
N GLN A 78 9.66 -24.52 -0.21
CA GLN A 78 11.02 -25.09 -0.14
C GLN A 78 12.12 -24.06 -0.39
N HIS A 79 11.82 -22.95 -1.06
CA HIS A 79 12.78 -21.87 -1.34
C HIS A 79 12.86 -20.83 -0.23
N HIS A 80 12.07 -20.99 0.83
CA HIS A 80 12.01 -20.02 1.94
C HIS A 80 12.42 -20.64 3.27
N GLU A 81 13.05 -19.83 4.12
CA GLU A 81 13.34 -20.19 5.48
C GLU A 81 12.06 -20.18 6.31
N VAL A 82 11.56 -21.37 6.66
CA VAL A 82 10.35 -21.54 7.50
C VAL A 82 10.77 -22.01 8.88
N ILE A 83 10.41 -21.24 9.90
CA ILE A 83 10.71 -21.50 11.32
C ILE A 83 9.41 -21.81 12.05
N LYS A 84 9.35 -22.96 12.72
CA LYS A 84 8.25 -23.27 13.62
C LYS A 84 8.40 -22.48 14.92
N VAL A 85 7.27 -21.98 15.43
CA VAL A 85 7.21 -21.28 16.72
C VAL A 85 6.05 -21.80 17.55
N SER A 86 6.17 -21.74 18.88
CA SER A 86 5.03 -22.04 19.75
C SER A 86 3.97 -20.91 19.66
N ASP A 87 2.72 -21.22 20.07
CA ASP A 87 1.65 -20.21 20.12
C ASP A 87 2.02 -19.04 21.06
N GLN A 88 2.73 -19.30 22.15
CA GLN A 88 3.22 -18.26 23.06
C GLN A 88 4.22 -17.31 22.35
N VAL A 89 5.15 -17.87 21.58
CA VAL A 89 6.12 -17.11 20.78
C VAL A 89 5.40 -16.32 19.69
N MET A 90 4.46 -16.92 18.99
CA MET A 90 3.66 -16.26 17.95
C MET A 90 2.89 -15.07 18.54
N ASN A 91 2.22 -15.26 19.68
CA ASN A 91 1.51 -14.17 20.37
C ASN A 91 2.45 -13.06 20.84
N ALA A 92 3.68 -13.40 21.22
CA ALA A 92 4.69 -12.41 21.60
C ALA A 92 5.25 -11.64 20.40
N MET A 93 5.24 -12.22 19.21
CA MET A 93 5.73 -11.60 17.95
C MET A 93 4.65 -10.77 17.24
N ALA A 94 3.37 -11.14 17.37
CA ALA A 94 2.28 -10.54 16.63
C ALA A 94 1.96 -9.11 17.08
N ASP A 95 1.46 -8.29 16.14
CA ASP A 95 0.87 -6.98 16.41
C ASP A 95 -0.66 -7.07 16.56
N SER A 96 -1.29 -8.08 15.94
CA SER A 96 -2.72 -8.32 16.09
C SER A 96 -3.06 -9.01 17.41
N GLN A 97 -4.25 -8.72 17.95
CA GLN A 97 -4.75 -9.35 19.19
C GLN A 97 -5.07 -10.84 19.01
N SER A 98 -5.33 -11.27 17.78
CA SER A 98 -5.69 -12.66 17.45
C SER A 98 -4.87 -13.11 16.24
N PRO A 99 -3.59 -13.46 16.42
CA PRO A 99 -2.73 -13.84 15.33
C PRO A 99 -3.19 -15.13 14.66
N GLN A 100 -3.09 -15.17 13.33
CA GLN A 100 -3.47 -16.34 12.53
C GLN A 100 -2.39 -17.44 12.50
N GLY A 101 -1.36 -17.31 13.33
CA GLY A 101 -0.27 -18.27 13.44
C GLY A 101 0.78 -18.17 12.33
N ILE A 102 0.79 -17.06 11.58
CA ILE A 102 1.76 -16.83 10.49
C ILE A 102 2.25 -15.38 10.52
N ILE A 103 3.56 -15.21 10.50
CA ILE A 103 4.26 -13.94 10.33
C ILE A 103 5.38 -14.14 9.31
N ALA A 104 5.53 -13.22 8.36
CA ALA A 104 6.68 -13.18 7.47
C ALA A 104 7.51 -11.91 7.69
N LEU A 105 8.83 -12.06 7.63
CA LEU A 105 9.79 -10.99 7.51
C LEU A 105 10.08 -10.80 6.02
N CYS A 106 9.76 -9.63 5.49
CA CYS A 106 9.96 -9.28 4.09
C CYS A 106 11.01 -8.17 3.94
N SER A 107 11.68 -8.11 2.77
CA SER A 107 12.52 -6.96 2.42
C SER A 107 11.65 -5.77 2.02
N THR A 108 12.13 -4.56 2.31
CA THR A 108 11.63 -3.34 1.68
C THR A 108 12.46 -3.03 0.43
N LYS A 109 11.79 -2.68 -0.66
CA LYS A 109 12.42 -1.96 -1.76
C LYS A 109 11.49 -0.81 -2.11
N THR A 110 11.94 0.40 -1.86
CA THR A 110 11.23 1.60 -2.29
C THR A 110 11.48 1.82 -3.77
N LEU A 111 10.41 1.85 -4.56
CA LEU A 111 10.47 2.32 -5.93
C LEU A 111 10.78 3.82 -5.91
N LYS A 112 11.68 4.26 -6.80
CA LYS A 112 11.93 5.69 -7.00
C LYS A 112 10.95 6.26 -8.01
N LEU A 113 10.63 7.54 -7.88
CA LEU A 113 9.74 8.23 -8.80
C LEU A 113 10.23 8.14 -10.27
N GLN A 114 11.55 8.15 -10.48
CA GLN A 114 12.14 7.97 -11.83
C GLN A 114 11.83 6.60 -12.44
N ASP A 115 11.87 5.54 -11.62
CA ASP A 115 11.56 4.17 -12.09
C ASP A 115 10.07 4.07 -12.50
N LEU A 116 9.20 4.77 -11.78
CA LEU A 116 7.79 4.88 -12.13
C LEU A 116 7.61 5.51 -13.51
N TRP A 117 8.24 6.65 -13.79
CA TRP A 117 8.11 7.31 -15.10
C TRP A 117 8.69 6.47 -16.26
N GLN A 118 9.75 5.69 -16.01
CA GLN A 118 10.31 4.77 -16.99
C GLN A 118 9.35 3.65 -17.40
N SER A 119 8.46 3.23 -16.49
CA SER A 119 7.42 2.22 -16.77
C SER A 119 6.26 2.74 -17.64
N LYS A 120 6.20 4.05 -17.91
CA LYS A 120 5.15 4.74 -18.69
C LYS A 120 3.73 4.44 -18.15
N PRO A 121 3.46 4.71 -16.89
CA PRO A 121 2.17 4.40 -16.28
C PRO A 121 1.05 5.20 -16.94
N LYS A 122 -0.12 4.57 -17.09
CA LYS A 122 -1.32 5.20 -17.66
C LYS A 122 -2.26 5.74 -16.59
N LYS A 123 -2.30 5.09 -15.41
CA LYS A 123 -3.18 5.45 -14.30
C LYS A 123 -2.41 5.49 -12.99
N ILE A 124 -2.31 6.65 -12.38
CA ILE A 124 -1.60 6.87 -11.12
C ILE A 124 -2.56 7.46 -10.09
N ALA A 125 -2.52 6.94 -8.87
CA ALA A 125 -3.18 7.55 -7.71
C ALA A 125 -2.13 8.21 -6.82
N PHE A 126 -2.23 9.53 -6.62
CA PHE A 126 -1.33 10.29 -5.75
C PHE A 126 -2.08 10.75 -4.50
N PHE A 127 -1.50 10.51 -3.32
CA PHE A 127 -2.07 10.89 -2.02
C PHE A 127 -1.15 11.85 -1.29
N TRP A 128 -1.64 13.07 -1.06
CA TRP A 128 -0.88 14.11 -0.37
C TRP A 128 -1.08 14.02 1.14
N GLN A 129 0.03 13.76 1.85
CA GLN A 129 0.13 13.75 3.32
C GLN A 129 -0.95 12.91 4.02
N ILE A 130 -1.25 11.73 3.50
CA ILE A 130 -2.19 10.80 4.15
C ILE A 130 -1.61 10.33 5.50
N GLN A 131 -2.38 10.48 6.59
CA GLN A 131 -1.90 10.24 7.95
C GLN A 131 -2.40 8.93 8.56
N ASP A 132 -3.62 8.50 8.24
CA ASP A 132 -4.17 7.27 8.79
C ASP A 132 -3.66 6.03 8.04
N PRO A 133 -3.02 5.07 8.75
CA PRO A 133 -2.49 3.86 8.12
C PRO A 133 -3.59 2.94 7.55
N GLY A 134 -4.81 3.00 8.10
CA GLY A 134 -5.96 2.27 7.57
C GLY A 134 -6.41 2.83 6.22
N ASN A 135 -6.49 4.17 6.10
CA ASN A 135 -6.78 4.84 4.83
C ASN A 135 -5.68 4.53 3.81
N ALA A 136 -4.40 4.63 4.18
CA ALA A 136 -3.28 4.34 3.28
C ALA A 136 -3.34 2.91 2.72
N GLY A 137 -3.60 1.90 3.55
CA GLY A 137 -3.76 0.53 3.07
C GLY A 137 -5.02 0.32 2.22
N THR A 138 -6.11 1.00 2.57
CA THR A 138 -7.37 0.93 1.82
C THR A 138 -7.23 1.53 0.42
N VAL A 139 -6.53 2.66 0.27
CA VAL A 139 -6.36 3.28 -1.05
C VAL A 139 -5.42 2.45 -1.95
N ILE A 140 -4.38 1.81 -1.39
CA ILE A 140 -3.55 0.85 -2.14
C ILE A 140 -4.43 -0.29 -2.68
N ARG A 141 -5.28 -0.86 -1.82
CA ARG A 141 -6.19 -1.94 -2.22
C ARG A 141 -7.20 -1.49 -3.26
N SER A 142 -7.74 -0.27 -3.14
CA SER A 142 -8.69 0.28 -4.11
C SER A 142 -8.05 0.54 -5.47
N ALA A 143 -6.82 1.02 -5.50
CA ALA A 143 -6.05 1.25 -6.72
C ALA A 143 -5.71 -0.07 -7.44
N ASP A 144 -5.25 -1.09 -6.70
CA ASP A 144 -5.02 -2.44 -7.20
C ASP A 144 -6.31 -3.03 -7.83
N ALA A 145 -7.42 -3.01 -7.09
CA ALA A 145 -8.71 -3.52 -7.56
C ALA A 145 -9.27 -2.77 -8.79
N ALA A 146 -8.89 -1.50 -8.95
CA ALA A 146 -9.29 -0.66 -10.07
C ALA A 146 -8.33 -0.74 -11.29
N GLY A 147 -7.25 -1.52 -11.19
CA GLY A 147 -6.27 -1.69 -12.26
C GLY A 147 -5.42 -0.43 -12.51
N PHE A 148 -5.09 0.31 -11.45
CA PHE A 148 -4.12 1.39 -11.52
C PHE A 148 -2.70 0.84 -11.62
N ASP A 149 -1.81 1.57 -12.29
CA ASP A 149 -0.43 1.15 -12.51
C ASP A 149 0.48 1.48 -11.33
N ALA A 150 0.11 2.48 -10.51
CA ALA A 150 0.88 2.84 -9.32
C ALA A 150 0.07 3.66 -8.31
N VAL A 151 0.53 3.59 -7.04
CA VAL A 151 0.14 4.49 -5.97
C VAL A 151 1.36 5.29 -5.52
N VAL A 152 1.20 6.60 -5.38
CA VAL A 152 2.26 7.50 -4.93
C VAL A 152 1.80 8.21 -3.66
N PHE A 153 2.63 8.15 -2.63
CA PHE A 153 2.44 8.93 -1.39
C PHE A 153 3.45 10.05 -1.31
N SER A 154 2.97 11.24 -0.97
CA SER A 154 3.87 12.36 -0.77
C SER A 154 4.75 12.17 0.48
N ASN A 155 5.78 12.99 0.59
CA ASN A 155 6.47 13.24 1.85
C ASN A 155 5.46 13.57 2.97
N GLU A 156 5.88 13.33 4.21
CA GLU A 156 5.02 13.47 5.40
C GLU A 156 3.77 12.57 5.42
N SER A 157 3.66 11.59 4.52
CA SER A 157 2.63 10.55 4.61
C SER A 157 3.02 9.48 5.62
N VAL A 158 2.02 8.71 6.06
CA VAL A 158 2.24 7.54 6.91
C VAL A 158 3.16 6.53 6.23
N ASP A 159 3.96 5.83 7.01
CA ASP A 159 4.83 4.77 6.50
C ASP A 159 4.01 3.62 5.88
N VAL A 160 4.22 3.36 4.60
CA VAL A 160 3.51 2.32 3.84
C VAL A 160 3.81 0.90 4.36
N PHE A 161 4.94 0.71 5.04
CA PHE A 161 5.32 -0.54 5.70
C PHE A 161 4.92 -0.58 7.18
N ASN A 162 4.15 0.39 7.66
CA ASN A 162 3.53 0.32 8.98
C ASN A 162 2.65 -0.95 9.06
N PRO A 163 2.71 -1.74 10.15
CA PRO A 163 1.95 -2.99 10.26
C PRO A 163 0.45 -2.83 10.01
N LYS A 164 -0.14 -1.72 10.47
CA LYS A 164 -1.55 -1.42 10.24
C LYS A 164 -1.85 -1.12 8.77
N THR A 165 -0.95 -0.39 8.07
CA THR A 165 -1.06 -0.16 6.63
C THR A 165 -0.96 -1.48 5.87
N VAL A 166 0.08 -2.28 6.13
CA VAL A 166 0.31 -3.57 5.47
C VAL A 166 -0.90 -4.50 5.63
N ARG A 167 -1.47 -4.61 6.84
CA ARG A 167 -2.69 -5.41 7.06
C ARG A 167 -3.88 -4.89 6.26
N ALA A 168 -4.07 -3.58 6.19
CA ALA A 168 -5.21 -2.97 5.48
C ALA A 168 -5.13 -3.16 3.96
N THR A 169 -3.93 -3.39 3.39
CA THR A 169 -3.78 -3.71 1.96
C THR A 169 -4.30 -5.09 1.59
N VAL A 170 -4.40 -6.03 2.54
CA VAL A 170 -4.84 -7.43 2.34
C VAL A 170 -4.05 -8.14 1.22
N GLY A 171 -2.79 -7.74 0.99
CA GLY A 171 -1.91 -8.31 -0.04
C GLY A 171 -1.70 -7.43 -1.28
N SER A 172 -2.51 -6.41 -1.52
CA SER A 172 -2.36 -5.53 -2.69
C SER A 172 -1.00 -4.82 -2.77
N LEU A 173 -0.28 -4.73 -1.64
CA LEU A 173 1.09 -4.18 -1.61
C LEU A 173 2.06 -4.94 -2.54
N TRP A 174 1.76 -6.19 -2.88
CA TRP A 174 2.54 -7.02 -3.81
C TRP A 174 2.02 -7.01 -5.24
N HIS A 175 0.90 -6.34 -5.51
CA HIS A 175 0.27 -6.33 -6.83
C HIS A 175 0.46 -5.02 -7.57
N ILE A 176 0.62 -3.91 -6.84
CA ILE A 176 0.73 -2.59 -7.41
C ILE A 176 1.98 -1.87 -6.90
N PRO A 177 2.78 -1.25 -7.78
CA PRO A 177 3.91 -0.42 -7.39
C PRO A 177 3.48 0.70 -6.46
N VAL A 178 4.19 0.85 -5.33
CA VAL A 178 3.99 1.94 -4.38
C VAL A 178 5.27 2.75 -4.27
N VAL A 179 5.17 4.04 -4.55
CA VAL A 179 6.24 5.03 -4.37
C VAL A 179 5.89 5.90 -3.18
N SER A 180 6.83 6.11 -2.27
CA SER A 180 6.60 6.92 -1.07
C SER A 180 7.66 8.01 -0.93
N ASP A 181 7.38 8.99 -0.06
CA ASP A 181 8.27 10.11 0.25
C ASP A 181 8.58 11.02 -0.95
N VAL A 182 7.53 11.30 -1.75
CA VAL A 182 7.62 12.09 -2.98
C VAL A 182 7.22 13.53 -2.73
N ASP A 183 8.03 14.49 -3.16
CA ASP A 183 7.61 15.90 -3.19
C ASP A 183 6.53 16.10 -4.27
N ILE A 184 5.45 16.80 -3.92
CA ILE A 184 4.32 17.00 -4.82
C ILE A 184 4.72 17.82 -6.07
N SER A 185 5.63 18.77 -5.93
CA SER A 185 6.11 19.59 -7.06
C SER A 185 6.96 18.76 -8.01
N GLU A 186 7.80 17.85 -7.47
CA GLU A 186 8.57 16.89 -8.27
C GLU A 186 7.65 15.93 -9.02
N PHE A 187 6.59 15.43 -8.36
CA PHE A 187 5.59 14.58 -9.00
C PHE A 187 4.88 15.30 -10.14
N ILE A 188 4.40 16.53 -9.91
CA ILE A 188 3.71 17.33 -10.92
C ILE A 188 4.62 17.60 -12.12
N ALA A 189 5.86 18.04 -11.89
CA ALA A 189 6.83 18.27 -12.97
C ALA A 189 7.10 16.99 -13.76
N GLY A 190 7.28 15.85 -13.09
CA GLY A 190 7.46 14.56 -13.74
C GLY A 190 6.25 14.14 -14.57
N ALA A 191 5.03 14.34 -14.08
CA ALA A 191 3.80 14.05 -14.82
C ALA A 191 3.68 14.87 -16.10
N MET A 192 3.95 16.18 -16.04
CA MET A 192 3.93 17.08 -17.18
C MET A 192 4.94 16.67 -18.26
N VAL A 193 6.18 16.35 -17.88
CA VAL A 193 7.24 15.90 -18.79
C VAL A 193 6.86 14.59 -19.49
N ASN A 194 6.14 13.70 -18.79
CA ASN A 194 5.71 12.41 -19.32
C ASN A 194 4.32 12.44 -20.00
N GLY A 195 3.70 13.61 -20.17
CA GLY A 195 2.41 13.77 -20.82
C GLY A 195 1.24 13.15 -20.06
N VAL A 196 1.34 13.08 -18.73
CA VAL A 196 0.30 12.58 -17.84
C VAL A 196 -0.61 13.74 -17.41
N SER A 197 -1.90 13.65 -17.70
CA SER A 197 -2.91 14.63 -17.28
C SER A 197 -3.13 14.59 -15.76
N LEU A 198 -3.22 15.75 -15.12
CA LEU A 198 -3.36 15.87 -13.67
C LEU A 198 -4.77 16.30 -13.27
N PHE A 199 -5.41 15.52 -12.41
CA PHE A 199 -6.73 15.76 -11.85
C PHE A 199 -6.66 15.82 -10.32
N ALA A 200 -7.02 16.95 -9.72
CA ALA A 200 -6.96 17.16 -8.28
C ALA A 200 -8.37 17.14 -7.66
N LEU A 201 -8.61 16.22 -6.74
CA LEU A 201 -9.90 16.09 -6.05
C LEU A 201 -10.02 17.16 -4.95
N THR A 202 -10.98 18.05 -5.11
CA THR A 202 -11.29 19.11 -4.13
C THR A 202 -12.79 19.26 -3.96
N GLY A 203 -13.25 19.75 -2.80
CA GLY A 203 -14.67 20.01 -2.57
C GLY A 203 -15.25 21.13 -3.44
N THR A 204 -14.38 22.01 -3.98
CA THR A 204 -14.73 23.17 -4.81
C THR A 204 -14.17 23.05 -6.22
N GLY A 205 -14.01 21.81 -6.73
CA GLY A 205 -13.47 21.56 -8.07
C GLY A 205 -14.31 22.23 -9.16
N LYS A 206 -13.64 22.73 -10.21
CA LYS A 206 -14.28 23.38 -11.36
C LYS A 206 -15.07 22.39 -12.23
N GLU A 207 -14.58 21.17 -12.33
CA GLU A 207 -15.23 20.08 -13.06
C GLU A 207 -16.01 19.17 -12.09
N SER A 208 -17.12 18.62 -12.56
CA SER A 208 -17.90 17.64 -11.82
C SER A 208 -17.41 16.23 -12.15
N PHE A 209 -17.13 15.40 -11.14
CA PHE A 209 -16.81 14.00 -11.34
C PHE A 209 -18.09 13.22 -11.68
N ASP A 210 -18.34 13.05 -12.97
CA ASP A 210 -19.46 12.27 -13.49
C ASP A 210 -19.02 11.36 -14.66
N SER A 211 -19.94 10.58 -15.19
CA SER A 211 -19.66 9.63 -16.28
C SER A 211 -19.15 10.32 -17.55
N THR A 212 -19.60 11.51 -17.84
CA THR A 212 -19.16 12.27 -19.03
C THR A 212 -17.73 12.74 -18.86
N PHE A 213 -17.38 13.26 -17.69
CA PHE A 213 -16.01 13.65 -17.36
C PHE A 213 -15.05 12.47 -17.40
N VAL A 214 -15.44 11.34 -16.78
CA VAL A 214 -14.64 10.11 -16.77
C VAL A 214 -14.42 9.59 -18.19
N ALA A 215 -15.45 9.50 -19.03
CA ALA A 215 -15.33 9.05 -20.41
C ALA A 215 -14.40 9.94 -21.25
N LYS A 216 -14.45 11.27 -21.04
CA LYS A 216 -13.59 12.24 -21.73
C LYS A 216 -12.11 12.10 -21.35
N THR A 217 -11.83 11.74 -20.11
CA THR A 217 -10.46 11.72 -19.55
C THR A 217 -9.79 10.35 -19.58
N SER A 218 -10.55 9.28 -19.80
CA SER A 218 -10.05 7.90 -19.75
C SER A 218 -9.09 7.50 -20.87
N ALA A 219 -9.12 8.20 -22.01
CA ALA A 219 -8.30 7.88 -23.20
C ALA A 219 -6.82 8.28 -23.07
N THR A 220 -6.47 9.09 -22.07
CA THR A 220 -5.10 9.62 -21.91
C THR A 220 -4.50 9.17 -20.58
N PRO A 221 -3.16 9.04 -20.49
CA PRO A 221 -2.51 8.83 -19.20
C PRO A 221 -2.91 9.90 -18.19
N SER A 222 -3.25 9.48 -16.97
CA SER A 222 -3.79 10.37 -15.97
C SER A 222 -3.27 10.06 -14.55
N ALA A 223 -3.10 11.11 -13.75
CA ALA A 223 -2.83 10.99 -12.32
C ALA A 223 -3.91 11.72 -11.53
N TRP A 224 -4.44 11.05 -10.54
CA TRP A 224 -5.52 11.51 -9.67
C TRP A 224 -4.97 11.84 -8.30
N ILE A 225 -5.04 13.13 -7.92
CA ILE A 225 -4.42 13.69 -6.71
C ILE A 225 -5.49 13.85 -5.63
N PHE A 226 -5.27 13.20 -4.50
CA PHE A 226 -6.14 13.25 -3.32
C PHE A 226 -5.45 14.01 -2.20
N GLY A 227 -6.17 14.88 -1.54
CA GLY A 227 -5.68 15.71 -0.45
C GLY A 227 -5.68 15.02 0.92
N ASN A 228 -5.03 15.68 1.88
CA ASN A 228 -5.09 15.32 3.30
C ASN A 228 -6.52 15.47 3.84
N GLU A 229 -6.92 14.59 4.75
CA GLU A 229 -8.27 14.52 5.31
C GLU A 229 -8.71 15.82 6.01
N ALA A 230 -7.79 16.52 6.66
CA ALA A 230 -8.10 17.74 7.43
C ALA A 230 -7.77 19.03 6.68
N ARG A 231 -6.70 19.02 5.85
CA ARG A 231 -6.14 20.24 5.24
C ARG A 231 -6.46 20.34 3.73
N GLY A 232 -7.00 19.29 3.14
CA GLY A 232 -7.19 19.23 1.69
C GLY A 232 -5.87 19.18 0.93
N LEU A 233 -5.80 19.83 -0.22
CA LEU A 233 -4.60 19.96 -1.05
C LEU A 233 -3.92 21.32 -0.82
N PRO A 234 -2.58 21.43 -1.03
CA PRO A 234 -1.90 22.72 -1.06
C PRO A 234 -2.31 23.50 -2.31
N ASP A 235 -1.84 24.75 -2.42
CA ASP A 235 -1.98 25.51 -3.65
C ASP A 235 -1.25 24.78 -4.79
N LEU A 236 -2.02 24.46 -5.83
CA LEU A 236 -1.53 23.74 -7.00
C LEU A 236 -1.39 24.68 -8.20
N PRO A 237 -0.47 24.42 -9.15
CA PRO A 237 -0.39 25.16 -10.41
C PRO A 237 -1.73 25.18 -11.16
N GLY A 238 -2.06 26.31 -11.79
CA GLY A 238 -3.34 26.51 -12.48
C GLY A 238 -3.63 25.61 -13.68
N GLU A 239 -2.63 24.88 -14.14
CA GLU A 239 -2.72 23.90 -15.22
C GLU A 239 -3.34 22.56 -14.78
N ILE A 240 -3.52 22.34 -13.46
CA ILE A 240 -4.12 21.14 -12.92
C ILE A 240 -5.63 21.28 -12.89
N THR A 241 -6.35 20.35 -13.51
CA THR A 241 -7.80 20.33 -13.50
C THR A 241 -8.32 19.92 -12.12
N THR A 242 -9.07 20.83 -11.47
CA THR A 242 -9.72 20.53 -10.19
C THR A 242 -11.08 19.89 -10.40
N VAL A 243 -11.37 18.82 -9.67
CA VAL A 243 -12.56 17.97 -9.85
C VAL A 243 -13.26 17.78 -8.52
N ALA A 244 -14.58 17.94 -8.50
CA ALA A 244 -15.40 17.71 -7.31
C ALA A 244 -16.27 16.46 -7.48
N ILE A 245 -16.33 15.61 -6.46
CA ILE A 245 -17.35 14.54 -6.38
C ILE A 245 -18.68 15.20 -5.98
N PRO A 246 -19.77 15.10 -6.80
CA PRO A 246 -21.04 15.73 -6.48
C PRO A 246 -21.64 15.17 -5.18
N MET A 247 -21.91 16.04 -4.23
CA MET A 247 -22.55 15.71 -2.96
C MET A 247 -24.01 16.13 -2.98
N LYS A 248 -24.94 15.18 -2.75
CA LYS A 248 -26.38 15.47 -2.72
C LYS A 248 -26.96 15.64 -1.32
N GLY A 249 -26.19 15.27 -0.30
CA GLY A 249 -26.58 15.36 1.11
C GLY A 249 -25.96 16.56 1.80
N PHE A 250 -25.99 16.54 3.15
CA PHE A 250 -25.45 17.61 4.00
C PHE A 250 -23.99 17.38 4.41
N ALA A 251 -23.36 16.30 3.98
CA ALA A 251 -21.96 16.06 4.27
C ALA A 251 -21.08 17.01 3.44
N GLU A 252 -20.12 17.66 4.07
CA GLU A 252 -19.21 18.62 3.42
C GLU A 252 -18.04 17.93 2.69
N SER A 253 -17.69 16.73 3.12
CA SER A 253 -16.59 15.95 2.55
C SER A 253 -16.79 14.45 2.73
N LEU A 254 -16.03 13.65 1.97
CA LEU A 254 -15.88 12.20 2.14
C LEU A 254 -14.55 11.87 2.82
N ASN A 255 -14.52 10.78 3.55
CA ASN A 255 -13.25 10.17 3.93
C ASN A 255 -12.39 9.94 2.68
N VAL A 256 -11.08 10.17 2.75
CA VAL A 256 -10.17 10.09 1.60
C VAL A 256 -10.19 8.71 0.93
N ALA A 257 -10.26 7.62 1.70
CA ALA A 257 -10.33 6.28 1.14
C ALA A 257 -11.67 6.02 0.43
N SER A 258 -12.78 6.60 0.92
CA SER A 258 -14.09 6.53 0.26
C SER A 258 -14.09 7.32 -1.05
N ALA A 259 -13.57 8.54 -1.04
CA ALA A 259 -13.41 9.36 -2.25
C ALA A 259 -12.52 8.65 -3.29
N ALA A 260 -11.41 8.09 -2.83
CA ALA A 260 -10.51 7.30 -3.68
C ALA A 260 -11.22 6.10 -4.29
N ALA A 261 -11.96 5.31 -3.50
CA ALA A 261 -12.68 4.15 -4.01
C ALA A 261 -13.67 4.51 -5.13
N ILE A 262 -14.42 5.60 -4.97
CA ILE A 262 -15.36 6.09 -5.99
C ILE A 262 -14.62 6.46 -7.28
N VAL A 263 -13.58 7.29 -7.17
CA VAL A 263 -12.86 7.84 -8.33
C VAL A 263 -12.06 6.73 -9.03
N LEU A 264 -11.26 5.97 -8.29
CA LEU A 264 -10.39 4.94 -8.85
C LEU A 264 -11.21 3.84 -9.55
N HIS A 265 -12.31 3.40 -8.93
CA HIS A 265 -13.18 2.40 -9.55
C HIS A 265 -13.80 2.93 -10.85
N SER A 266 -14.37 4.12 -10.85
CA SER A 266 -15.00 4.70 -12.04
C SER A 266 -14.01 4.91 -13.19
N VAL A 267 -12.80 5.39 -12.88
CA VAL A 267 -11.71 5.56 -13.86
C VAL A 267 -11.18 4.20 -14.33
N GLY A 268 -11.14 3.21 -13.46
CA GLY A 268 -10.72 1.85 -13.78
C GLY A 268 -11.64 1.16 -14.79
N GLN A 269 -12.95 1.37 -14.70
CA GLN A 269 -13.95 0.74 -15.56
C GLN A 269 -14.07 1.38 -16.97
N SER A 270 -13.48 2.53 -17.19
CA SER A 270 -13.63 3.31 -18.44
C SER A 270 -12.57 3.00 -19.53
N LEU A 271 -12.07 1.77 -19.54
CA LEU A 271 -11.14 1.25 -20.58
C LEU A 271 -11.87 0.50 -21.68
#